data_507823b5756e920449bf4ed8a5a5c408
#
_entry.id   507823b5756e920449bf4ed8a5a5c408
#
_cell.length_a   1.000
_cell.length_b   1.000
_cell.length_c   1.000
_cell.angle_alpha   90.00
_cell.angle_beta   90.00
_cell.angle_gamma   90.00
#
_symmetry.space_group_name_H-M   'P 1'
#
loop_
_entity.id
_entity.type
_entity.pdbx_description
1 polymer ?
#
loop_
_entity_poly.entity_id
_entity_poly.type
_entity_poly.pdbx_seq_one_letter_code
_entity_poly.pdbx_strand_id
1 'polypeptide(L)'
;MKIFKPKFWHKKNSLISFFLLPLSIFFQFFLVLKKKLKKRNNFFIPIICVGNIYVGGTGKTPLCIELVNLLRKSNKKIAIIKKFYKAHNDEVKLIESKKIKLFKDSSRVLAIKAAEKDNFDCAILDDGFQDSSIIKNLDIICFNEKQLAGNEMTLPSGPLREPLSSLKNSQIIVINGNVNKIFEKKIKNISNNVSIYYSQYLPTNLNEFANHKLLAFAGIGNPNNFFKLLEDNNLQVVKKISFPDHYNYSKKELDDLINFSIKNNLKIITTEKDFYRIEHCKIPQIKYLSIKLKILNQDKFEKEIIKCLF
;
A
#
# COMPACT_ATOMS: atom_id res chain seq x y z
N MET A 1 -21.45 8.69 -2.55
CA MET A 1 -20.82 9.32 -3.74
C MET A 1 -19.56 8.55 -4.09
N LYS A 2 -19.44 8.05 -5.34
CA LYS A 2 -18.26 7.29 -5.80
C LYS A 2 -17.15 8.29 -6.17
N ILE A 3 -16.11 8.46 -5.33
CA ILE A 3 -15.02 9.39 -5.60
C ILE A 3 -13.87 8.63 -6.27
N PHE A 4 -13.64 8.88 -7.54
CA PHE A 4 -12.48 8.39 -8.28
C PHE A 4 -11.39 9.45 -8.32
N LYS A 5 -10.13 8.99 -8.47
CA LYS A 5 -8.99 9.91 -8.64
C LYS A 5 -9.20 10.80 -9.87
N PRO A 6 -8.96 12.11 -9.76
CA PRO A 6 -9.11 13.01 -10.88
C PRO A 6 -8.19 12.66 -12.04
N LYS A 7 -8.71 12.63 -13.26
CA LYS A 7 -7.94 12.30 -14.48
C LYS A 7 -6.77 13.26 -14.71
N PHE A 8 -6.89 14.53 -14.30
CA PHE A 8 -5.85 15.54 -14.48
C PHE A 8 -4.60 15.27 -13.64
N TRP A 9 -4.67 14.46 -12.56
CA TRP A 9 -3.50 14.07 -11.78
C TRP A 9 -2.47 13.23 -12.57
N HIS A 10 -2.88 12.68 -13.71
CA HIS A 10 -2.01 11.92 -14.61
C HIS A 10 -1.54 12.72 -15.82
N LYS A 11 -1.99 13.99 -15.99
CA LYS A 11 -1.61 14.88 -17.09
C LYS A 11 -0.62 15.92 -16.60
N LYS A 12 0.63 15.92 -17.14
CA LYS A 12 1.68 16.88 -16.74
C LYS A 12 1.28 18.35 -16.95
N ASN A 13 0.58 18.66 -18.06
CA ASN A 13 0.22 20.01 -18.45
C ASN A 13 -1.30 20.25 -18.34
N SER A 14 -1.88 20.00 -17.19
CA SER A 14 -3.30 20.24 -16.96
C SER A 14 -3.53 21.67 -16.45
N LEU A 15 -4.36 22.45 -17.13
CA LEU A 15 -4.78 23.79 -16.68
C LEU A 15 -5.40 23.76 -15.27
N ILE A 16 -6.20 22.71 -14.99
CA ILE A 16 -6.80 22.53 -13.66
C ILE A 16 -5.72 22.39 -12.59
N SER A 17 -4.65 21.65 -12.87
CA SER A 17 -3.52 21.50 -11.94
C SER A 17 -2.84 22.83 -11.67
N PHE A 18 -2.64 23.67 -12.69
CA PHE A 18 -2.04 24.99 -12.53
C PHE A 18 -2.94 25.94 -11.74
N PHE A 19 -4.24 25.94 -11.97
CA PHE A 19 -5.20 26.72 -11.18
C PHE A 19 -5.20 26.35 -9.70
N LEU A 20 -5.02 25.07 -9.38
CA LEU A 20 -4.97 24.57 -8.00
C LEU A 20 -3.59 24.75 -7.33
N LEU A 21 -2.54 25.17 -8.08
CA LEU A 21 -1.19 25.26 -7.57
C LEU A 21 -1.04 26.18 -6.33
N PRO A 22 -1.62 27.39 -6.30
CA PRO A 22 -1.54 28.23 -5.10
C PRO A 22 -2.10 27.54 -3.86
N LEU A 23 -3.20 26.82 -4.01
CA LEU A 23 -3.83 26.06 -2.92
C LEU A 23 -2.92 24.92 -2.44
N SER A 24 -2.22 24.25 -3.35
CA SER A 24 -1.25 23.21 -3.00
C SER A 24 -0.06 23.76 -2.23
N ILE A 25 0.46 24.93 -2.61
CA ILE A 25 1.57 25.59 -1.91
C ILE A 25 1.13 25.94 -0.49
N PHE A 26 -0.03 26.55 -0.34
CA PHE A 26 -0.60 26.89 0.97
C PHE A 26 -0.78 25.66 1.86
N PHE A 27 -1.34 24.57 1.31
CA PHE A 27 -1.52 23.31 2.03
C PHE A 27 -0.17 22.70 2.46
N GLN A 28 0.84 22.72 1.58
CA GLN A 28 2.19 22.23 1.92
C GLN A 28 2.83 23.08 3.02
N PHE A 29 2.68 24.39 2.99
CA PHE A 29 3.18 25.29 4.04
C PHE A 29 2.61 24.90 5.42
N PHE A 30 1.29 24.69 5.50
CA PHE A 30 0.65 24.21 6.73
C PHE A 30 1.17 22.87 7.21
N LEU A 31 1.38 21.91 6.28
CA LEU A 31 1.92 20.60 6.65
C LEU A 31 3.35 20.71 7.20
N VAL A 32 4.19 21.55 6.61
CA VAL A 32 5.57 21.80 7.10
C VAL A 32 5.54 22.43 8.49
N LEU A 33 4.70 23.45 8.71
CA LEU A 33 4.54 24.09 10.00
C LEU A 33 4.09 23.09 11.08
N LYS A 34 3.05 22.30 10.78
CA LYS A 34 2.56 21.25 11.67
C LYS A 34 3.61 20.21 12.00
N LYS A 35 4.47 19.83 11.02
CA LYS A 35 5.59 18.90 11.25
C LYS A 35 6.62 19.45 12.20
N LYS A 36 6.97 20.75 12.09
CA LYS A 36 7.95 21.41 12.96
C LYS A 36 7.47 21.54 14.42
N LEU A 37 6.17 21.71 14.63
CA LEU A 37 5.57 21.86 15.97
C LEU A 37 5.38 20.53 16.72
N LYS A 38 5.51 19.39 16.05
CA LYS A 38 5.34 18.10 16.70
C LYS A 38 6.56 17.68 17.52
N LYS A 39 6.34 17.31 18.77
CA LYS A 39 7.36 16.64 19.61
C LYS A 39 7.73 15.30 18.99
N ARG A 40 9.02 15.04 18.85
CA ARG A 40 9.57 13.76 18.36
C ARG A 40 9.79 12.81 19.53
N ASN A 41 9.38 11.57 19.33
CA ASN A 41 9.56 10.49 20.30
C ASN A 41 10.63 9.52 19.76
N ASN A 42 11.55 9.14 20.64
CA ASN A 42 12.51 8.07 20.42
C ASN A 42 12.02 6.81 21.13
N PHE A 43 12.41 5.65 20.65
CA PHE A 43 12.00 4.34 21.16
C PHE A 43 13.23 3.45 21.32
N PHE A 44 13.16 2.46 22.21
CA PHE A 44 14.26 1.52 22.42
C PHE A 44 14.36 0.51 21.27
N ILE A 45 13.24 0.12 20.67
CA ILE A 45 13.23 -0.78 19.52
C ILE A 45 13.40 0.00 18.21
N PRO A 46 14.16 -0.53 17.25
CA PRO A 46 14.27 0.10 15.92
C PRO A 46 12.93 0.17 15.20
N ILE A 47 12.74 1.28 14.51
CA ILE A 47 11.50 1.60 13.78
C ILE A 47 11.76 1.63 12.27
N ILE A 48 11.14 0.71 11.56
CA ILE A 48 11.04 0.74 10.09
C ILE A 48 9.74 1.44 9.71
N CYS A 49 9.81 2.41 8.84
CA CYS A 49 8.62 3.04 8.29
C CYS A 49 8.44 2.63 6.83
N VAL A 50 7.31 2.01 6.53
CA VAL A 50 6.86 1.78 5.16
C VAL A 50 5.78 2.81 4.84
N GLY A 51 6.09 3.68 3.89
CA GLY A 51 5.20 4.77 3.53
C GLY A 51 5.10 5.02 2.03
N ASN A 52 4.40 6.05 1.67
CA ASN A 52 4.37 6.56 0.31
C ASN A 52 4.13 8.08 0.32
N ILE A 53 4.44 8.70 -0.80
CA ILE A 53 4.11 10.11 -1.05
C ILE A 53 2.95 10.27 -2.03
N TYR A 54 2.48 9.19 -2.67
CA TYR A 54 1.34 9.18 -3.60
C TYR A 54 0.04 8.78 -2.89
N VAL A 55 -1.08 9.43 -3.19
CA VAL A 55 -2.40 9.07 -2.61
C VAL A 55 -2.93 7.78 -3.23
N GLY A 56 -3.10 6.74 -2.40
CA GLY A 56 -3.70 5.46 -2.78
C GLY A 56 -2.75 4.27 -2.75
N GLY A 57 -3.18 3.18 -3.35
CA GLY A 57 -2.52 1.88 -3.27
C GLY A 57 -1.17 1.84 -3.99
N THR A 58 -0.08 1.80 -3.23
CA THR A 58 1.30 1.65 -3.71
C THR A 58 1.97 0.36 -3.26
N GLY A 59 1.26 -0.51 -2.52
CA GLY A 59 1.79 -1.79 -2.05
C GLY A 59 2.39 -1.76 -0.64
N LYS A 60 2.10 -0.75 0.19
CA LYS A 60 2.65 -0.62 1.56
C LYS A 60 2.36 -1.83 2.45
N THR A 61 1.10 -2.17 2.63
CA THR A 61 0.69 -3.28 3.52
C THR A 61 1.29 -4.63 3.09
N PRO A 62 1.26 -5.03 1.81
CA PRO A 62 1.99 -6.21 1.34
C PRO A 62 3.49 -6.17 1.61
N LEU A 63 4.14 -5.00 1.49
CA LEU A 63 5.55 -4.84 1.81
C LEU A 63 5.80 -4.97 3.33
N CYS A 64 4.95 -4.42 4.20
CA CYS A 64 5.05 -4.62 5.64
C CYS A 64 4.98 -6.12 5.99
N ILE A 65 4.05 -6.86 5.39
CA ILE A 65 3.91 -8.31 5.59
C ILE A 65 5.18 -9.04 5.15
N GLU A 66 5.73 -8.71 3.98
CA GLU A 66 6.95 -9.35 3.48
C GLU A 66 8.17 -9.01 4.35
N LEU A 67 8.30 -7.78 4.83
CA LEU A 67 9.36 -7.37 5.77
C LEU A 67 9.29 -8.18 7.08
N VAL A 68 8.10 -8.42 7.62
CA VAL A 68 7.93 -9.29 8.80
C VAL A 68 8.42 -10.70 8.48
N ASN A 69 8.07 -11.25 7.32
CA ASN A 69 8.49 -12.60 6.92
C ASN A 69 10.02 -12.70 6.76
N LEU A 70 10.66 -11.67 6.20
CA LEU A 70 12.11 -11.60 6.04
C LEU A 70 12.82 -11.54 7.40
N LEU A 71 12.42 -10.60 8.25
CA LEU A 71 13.09 -10.35 9.54
C LEU A 71 12.84 -11.48 10.56
N ARG A 72 11.71 -12.18 10.50
CA ARG A 72 11.46 -13.37 11.34
C ARG A 72 12.45 -14.51 11.09
N LYS A 73 13.04 -14.60 9.88
CA LYS A 73 14.10 -15.60 9.61
C LYS A 73 15.35 -15.41 10.47
N SER A 74 15.58 -14.18 10.95
CA SER A 74 16.67 -13.84 11.88
C SER A 74 16.26 -13.98 13.35
N ASN A 75 15.25 -14.78 13.68
CA ASN A 75 14.70 -15.00 15.02
C ASN A 75 14.27 -13.73 15.77
N LYS A 76 13.87 -12.68 15.05
CA LYS A 76 13.40 -11.42 15.62
C LYS A 76 11.87 -11.40 15.73
N LYS A 77 11.38 -10.88 16.86
CA LYS A 77 9.95 -10.62 17.07
C LYS A 77 9.58 -9.28 16.48
N ILE A 78 8.84 -9.30 15.37
CA ILE A 78 8.47 -8.10 14.61
C ILE A 78 6.99 -7.80 14.77
N ALA A 79 6.67 -6.55 15.11
CA ALA A 79 5.31 -6.04 15.19
C ALA A 79 5.01 -5.09 14.01
N ILE A 80 3.78 -5.13 13.49
CA ILE A 80 3.27 -4.06 12.63
C ILE A 80 2.53 -3.06 13.51
N ILE A 81 2.78 -1.78 13.26
CA ILE A 81 2.12 -0.65 13.93
C ILE A 81 1.24 0.06 12.92
N LYS A 82 -0.02 0.22 13.24
CA LYS A 82 -0.97 0.91 12.37
C LYS A 82 -1.80 1.92 13.15
N LYS A 83 -1.96 3.11 12.59
CA LYS A 83 -2.93 4.06 13.14
C LYS A 83 -4.34 3.54 12.84
N PHE A 84 -5.18 3.42 13.87
CA PHE A 84 -6.50 2.89 13.73
C PHE A 84 -7.45 3.89 13.09
N TYR A 85 -8.11 3.46 12.03
CA TYR A 85 -9.25 4.15 11.39
C TYR A 85 -10.33 3.09 11.09
N LYS A 86 -11.58 3.36 11.45
CA LYS A 86 -12.71 2.42 11.19
C LYS A 86 -12.81 2.02 9.71
N ALA A 87 -12.48 2.94 8.80
CA ALA A 87 -12.55 2.71 7.35
C ALA A 87 -11.48 1.74 6.81
N HIS A 88 -10.44 1.39 7.60
CA HIS A 88 -9.31 0.55 7.15
C HIS A 88 -9.30 -0.82 7.85
N ASN A 89 -10.46 -1.32 8.25
CA ASN A 89 -10.57 -2.60 8.95
C ASN A 89 -10.19 -3.81 8.07
N ASP A 90 -10.34 -3.69 6.76
CA ASP A 90 -9.90 -4.66 5.76
C ASP A 90 -8.38 -4.90 5.79
N GLU A 91 -7.58 -3.83 5.93
CA GLU A 91 -6.12 -3.95 6.05
C GLU A 91 -5.70 -4.56 7.40
N VAL A 92 -6.43 -4.26 8.46
CA VAL A 92 -6.23 -4.87 9.78
C VAL A 92 -6.44 -6.38 9.70
N LYS A 93 -7.59 -6.82 9.17
CA LYS A 93 -7.91 -8.24 9.00
C LYS A 93 -6.93 -8.96 8.09
N LEU A 94 -6.46 -8.31 7.00
CA LEU A 94 -5.44 -8.86 6.12
C LEU A 94 -4.13 -9.15 6.88
N ILE A 95 -3.68 -8.25 7.74
CA ILE A 95 -2.45 -8.45 8.53
C ILE A 95 -2.65 -9.56 9.55
N GLU A 96 -3.78 -9.54 10.29
CA GLU A 96 -4.12 -10.53 11.30
C GLU A 96 -4.26 -11.95 10.70
N SER A 97 -4.82 -12.08 9.48
CA SER A 97 -4.94 -13.37 8.78
C SER A 97 -3.59 -14.03 8.45
N LYS A 98 -2.50 -13.23 8.34
CA LYS A 98 -1.14 -13.71 8.14
C LYS A 98 -0.44 -14.09 9.47
N LYS A 99 -1.18 -14.14 10.59
CA LYS A 99 -0.66 -14.42 11.95
C LYS A 99 0.47 -13.48 12.36
N ILE A 100 0.37 -12.21 11.97
CA ILE A 100 1.31 -11.15 12.31
C ILE A 100 0.73 -10.36 13.47
N LYS A 101 1.54 -10.09 14.51
CA LYS A 101 1.12 -9.24 15.62
C LYS A 101 0.99 -7.79 15.15
N LEU A 102 -0.19 -7.26 15.31
CA LEU A 102 -0.55 -5.89 14.96
C LEU A 102 -0.90 -5.12 16.23
N PHE A 103 -0.23 -3.98 16.42
CA PHE A 103 -0.62 -2.99 17.42
C PHE A 103 -1.32 -1.83 16.71
N LYS A 104 -2.55 -1.56 17.12
CA LYS A 104 -3.40 -0.52 16.55
C LYS A 104 -3.91 0.42 17.64
N ASP A 105 -3.72 1.71 17.44
CA ASP A 105 -4.16 2.76 18.35
C ASP A 105 -4.50 4.04 17.56
N SER A 106 -5.18 4.98 18.19
CA SER A 106 -5.38 6.33 17.66
C SER A 106 -4.05 7.09 17.50
N SER A 107 -3.04 6.73 18.30
CA SER A 107 -1.67 7.22 18.25
C SER A 107 -0.67 6.10 17.99
N ARG A 108 0.14 6.24 16.91
CA ARG A 108 1.25 5.30 16.66
C ARG A 108 2.28 5.25 17.79
N VAL A 109 2.47 6.38 18.50
CA VAL A 109 3.37 6.45 19.65
C VAL A 109 2.92 5.48 20.75
N LEU A 110 1.62 5.45 21.06
CA LEU A 110 1.07 4.51 22.04
C LEU A 110 1.18 3.06 21.58
N ALA A 111 0.90 2.81 20.31
CA ALA A 111 1.03 1.46 19.74
C ALA A 111 2.47 0.94 19.74
N ILE A 112 3.48 1.80 19.51
CA ILE A 112 4.91 1.42 19.61
C ILE A 112 5.27 1.12 21.06
N LYS A 113 4.87 1.95 22.02
CA LYS A 113 5.12 1.70 23.45
C LYS A 113 4.51 0.38 23.92
N ALA A 114 3.35 0.01 23.39
CA ALA A 114 2.76 -1.30 23.68
C ALA A 114 3.61 -2.44 23.11
N ALA A 115 4.15 -2.30 21.90
CA ALA A 115 5.06 -3.28 21.31
C ALA A 115 6.38 -3.42 22.11
N GLU A 116 6.95 -2.30 22.60
CA GLU A 116 8.12 -2.31 23.50
C GLU A 116 7.83 -3.07 24.80
N LYS A 117 6.67 -2.79 25.41
CA LYS A 117 6.24 -3.47 26.64
C LYS A 117 6.07 -4.97 26.45
N ASP A 118 5.63 -5.41 25.28
CA ASP A 118 5.44 -6.82 24.92
C ASP A 118 6.74 -7.48 24.40
N ASN A 119 7.90 -6.83 24.57
CA ASN A 119 9.25 -7.32 24.21
C ASN A 119 9.35 -7.71 22.72
N PHE A 120 8.89 -6.83 21.81
CA PHE A 120 9.18 -6.93 20.40
C PHE A 120 10.55 -6.32 20.09
N ASP A 121 11.27 -6.92 19.13
CA ASP A 121 12.63 -6.50 18.76
C ASP A 121 12.63 -5.37 17.75
N CYS A 122 11.55 -5.19 16.98
CA CYS A 122 11.43 -4.16 15.95
C CYS A 122 9.96 -3.87 15.64
N ALA A 123 9.67 -2.63 15.29
CA ALA A 123 8.35 -2.20 14.85
C ALA A 123 8.35 -1.69 13.40
N ILE A 124 7.37 -2.13 12.59
CA ILE A 124 7.15 -1.69 11.22
C ILE A 124 5.91 -0.80 11.17
N LEU A 125 6.08 0.47 10.82
CA LEU A 125 4.95 1.40 10.65
C LEU A 125 4.33 1.22 9.27
N ASP A 126 3.06 0.81 9.21
CA ASP A 126 2.27 0.84 7.98
C ASP A 126 1.68 2.24 7.77
N ASP A 127 2.08 2.90 6.66
CA ASP A 127 1.70 4.27 6.27
C ASP A 127 2.14 5.35 7.28
N GLY A 128 3.40 5.27 7.73
CA GLY A 128 3.95 6.15 8.77
C GLY A 128 4.79 7.33 8.25
N PHE A 129 5.02 7.51 6.94
CA PHE A 129 6.00 8.46 6.41
C PHE A 129 5.69 9.91 6.79
N GLN A 130 4.43 10.34 6.72
CA GLN A 130 3.99 11.68 7.10
C GLN A 130 3.98 11.94 8.61
N ASP A 131 4.22 10.90 9.45
CA ASP A 131 4.22 11.06 10.89
C ASP A 131 5.59 11.51 11.40
N SER A 132 5.73 12.80 11.66
CA SER A 132 6.95 13.43 12.18
C SER A 132 7.14 13.30 13.69
N SER A 133 6.15 12.74 14.40
CA SER A 133 6.25 12.55 15.87
C SER A 133 7.10 11.35 16.28
N ILE A 134 7.56 10.55 15.32
CA ILE A 134 8.33 9.32 15.53
C ILE A 134 9.69 9.46 14.86
N ILE A 135 10.77 9.21 15.61
CA ILE A 135 12.11 9.05 15.05
C ILE A 135 12.19 7.63 14.47
N LYS A 136 12.53 7.52 13.21
CA LYS A 136 12.57 6.29 12.45
C LYS A 136 14.01 5.94 12.11
N ASN A 137 14.37 4.67 12.20
CA ASN A 137 15.70 4.17 11.86
C ASN A 137 15.83 3.95 10.34
N LEU A 138 14.72 3.56 9.69
CA LEU A 138 14.68 3.28 8.27
C LEU A 138 13.36 3.73 7.66
N ASP A 139 13.41 4.60 6.65
CA ASP A 139 12.25 5.00 5.85
C ASP A 139 12.30 4.32 4.48
N ILE A 140 11.28 3.50 4.19
CA ILE A 140 11.06 2.80 2.91
C ILE A 140 9.85 3.42 2.22
N ILE A 141 10.05 3.96 1.01
CA ILE A 141 8.98 4.59 0.24
C ILE A 141 8.52 3.69 -0.90
N CYS A 142 7.22 3.41 -0.94
CA CYS A 142 6.61 2.57 -1.96
C CYS A 142 6.05 3.41 -3.11
N PHE A 143 6.36 2.98 -4.34
CA PHE A 143 5.72 3.43 -5.57
C PHE A 143 5.07 2.27 -6.31
N ASN A 144 4.10 2.59 -7.15
CA ASN A 144 3.57 1.67 -8.16
C ASN A 144 4.04 2.14 -9.53
N GLU A 145 4.58 1.26 -10.35
CA GLU A 145 5.15 1.56 -11.68
C GLU A 145 4.18 2.32 -12.60
N LYS A 146 2.90 1.97 -12.59
CA LYS A 146 1.91 2.59 -13.47
C LYS A 146 1.50 3.99 -13.06
N GLN A 147 1.68 4.33 -11.79
CA GLN A 147 1.26 5.63 -11.23
C GLN A 147 2.47 6.54 -11.00
N LEU A 148 3.59 5.97 -10.54
CA LEU A 148 4.80 6.67 -10.11
C LEU A 148 4.45 7.91 -9.28
N ALA A 149 4.81 9.09 -9.80
CA ALA A 149 4.50 10.37 -9.15
C ALA A 149 3.33 11.14 -9.83
N GLY A 150 2.65 10.54 -10.81
CA GLY A 150 1.59 11.21 -11.58
C GLY A 150 2.12 12.46 -12.29
N ASN A 151 1.41 13.60 -12.13
CA ASN A 151 1.86 14.90 -12.64
C ASN A 151 2.92 15.57 -11.76
N GLU A 152 3.42 14.91 -10.70
CA GLU A 152 4.46 15.34 -9.77
C GLU A 152 4.08 16.52 -8.87
N MET A 153 2.84 16.97 -8.93
CA MET A 153 2.33 18.05 -8.08
C MET A 153 1.73 17.48 -6.78
N THR A 154 1.73 18.30 -5.74
CA THR A 154 1.12 17.95 -4.46
C THR A 154 -0.38 18.23 -4.44
N LEU A 155 -1.08 17.63 -3.47
CA LEU A 155 -2.51 17.86 -3.26
C LEU A 155 -2.82 19.35 -3.07
N PRO A 156 -3.91 19.88 -3.66
CA PRO A 156 -4.88 19.23 -4.56
C PRO A 156 -4.51 19.28 -6.06
N SER A 157 -3.43 19.96 -6.48
CA SER A 157 -3.01 20.09 -7.89
C SER A 157 -2.59 18.76 -8.50
N GLY A 158 -2.12 17.83 -7.69
CA GLY A 158 -1.69 16.50 -8.10
C GLY A 158 -1.85 15.46 -7.00
N PRO A 159 -1.38 14.24 -7.26
CA PRO A 159 -1.63 13.10 -6.38
C PRO A 159 -0.65 13.00 -5.19
N LEU A 160 0.34 13.89 -5.08
CA LEU A 160 1.37 13.73 -4.06
C LEU A 160 0.92 14.33 -2.70
N ARG A 161 1.09 13.56 -1.63
CA ARG A 161 0.93 14.00 -0.24
C ARG A 161 2.06 14.95 0.18
N GLU A 162 3.27 14.69 -0.34
CA GLU A 162 4.49 15.44 -0.14
C GLU A 162 5.24 15.59 -1.45
N PRO A 163 6.03 16.66 -1.66
CA PRO A 163 6.79 16.84 -2.89
C PRO A 163 7.85 15.74 -3.07
N LEU A 164 8.27 15.48 -4.30
CA LEU A 164 9.32 14.51 -4.61
C LEU A 164 10.63 14.77 -3.85
N SER A 165 10.92 16.02 -3.52
CA SER A 165 12.10 16.39 -2.71
C SER A 165 12.11 15.77 -1.32
N SER A 166 10.95 15.33 -0.78
CA SER A 166 10.86 14.63 0.51
C SER A 166 11.56 13.26 0.49
N LEU A 167 11.80 12.68 -0.70
CA LEU A 167 12.55 11.43 -0.86
C LEU A 167 14.00 11.51 -0.36
N LYS A 168 14.56 12.72 -0.18
CA LYS A 168 15.88 12.91 0.44
C LYS A 168 15.97 12.31 1.85
N ASN A 169 14.83 12.18 2.52
CA ASN A 169 14.75 11.65 3.89
C ASN A 169 14.57 10.12 3.94
N SER A 170 14.50 9.45 2.79
CA SER A 170 14.34 7.99 2.72
C SER A 170 15.65 7.31 2.33
N GLN A 171 15.88 6.12 2.86
CA GLN A 171 17.04 5.30 2.54
C GLN A 171 16.74 4.32 1.41
N ILE A 172 15.50 3.81 1.35
CA ILE A 172 15.11 2.79 0.39
C ILE A 172 13.83 3.21 -0.34
N ILE A 173 13.79 2.96 -1.63
CA ILE A 173 12.59 3.07 -2.46
C ILE A 173 12.27 1.69 -3.05
N VAL A 174 11.03 1.25 -2.90
CA VAL A 174 10.51 0.03 -3.52
C VAL A 174 9.48 0.39 -4.58
N ILE A 175 9.76 0.00 -5.82
CA ILE A 175 8.85 0.22 -6.96
C ILE A 175 8.17 -1.12 -7.27
N ASN A 176 6.84 -1.17 -7.11
CA ASN A 176 6.06 -2.35 -7.44
C ASN A 176 5.71 -2.34 -8.93
N GLY A 177 6.30 -3.26 -9.68
CA GLY A 177 6.18 -3.43 -11.12
C GLY A 177 7.53 -3.56 -11.83
N ASN A 178 7.57 -3.21 -13.11
CA ASN A 178 8.73 -3.34 -13.97
C ASN A 178 9.77 -2.23 -13.74
N VAL A 179 10.99 -2.47 -14.19
CA VAL A 179 12.10 -1.51 -14.10
C VAL A 179 11.79 -0.26 -14.92
N ASN A 180 11.92 0.92 -14.30
CA ASN A 180 11.72 2.22 -14.93
C ASN A 180 12.97 3.09 -14.76
N LYS A 181 13.89 3.02 -15.72
CA LYS A 181 15.17 3.74 -15.69
C LYS A 181 15.03 5.26 -15.67
N ILE A 182 13.98 5.80 -16.30
CA ILE A 182 13.71 7.25 -16.30
C ILE A 182 13.36 7.71 -14.89
N PHE A 183 12.51 6.96 -14.21
CA PHE A 183 12.12 7.29 -12.83
C PHE A 183 13.27 7.06 -11.85
N GLU A 184 14.08 5.99 -12.02
CA GLU A 184 15.29 5.78 -11.23
C GLU A 184 16.23 6.99 -11.32
N LYS A 185 16.54 7.46 -12.55
CA LYS A 185 17.38 8.64 -12.77
C LYS A 185 16.81 9.87 -12.07
N LYS A 186 15.50 10.07 -12.15
CA LYS A 186 14.83 11.17 -11.45
C LYS A 186 15.01 11.08 -9.93
N ILE A 187 14.80 9.90 -9.34
CA ILE A 187 15.02 9.67 -7.91
C ILE A 187 16.46 9.93 -7.52
N LYS A 188 17.42 9.41 -8.28
CA LYS A 188 18.86 9.59 -8.03
C LYS A 188 19.30 11.05 -8.10
N ASN A 189 18.70 11.86 -8.98
CA ASN A 189 18.94 13.30 -9.02
C ASN A 189 18.43 14.03 -7.77
N ILE A 190 17.44 13.47 -7.06
CA ILE A 190 16.92 14.02 -5.81
C ILE A 190 17.78 13.56 -4.63
N SER A 191 18.19 12.30 -4.61
CA SER A 191 18.99 11.68 -3.55
C SER A 191 19.89 10.58 -4.13
N ASN A 192 21.20 10.84 -4.19
CA ASN A 192 22.18 9.87 -4.71
C ASN A 192 22.31 8.62 -3.82
N ASN A 193 22.08 8.77 -2.52
CA ASN A 193 22.30 7.73 -1.50
C ASN A 193 21.12 6.76 -1.34
N VAL A 194 19.97 7.04 -1.97
CA VAL A 194 18.81 6.16 -1.85
C VAL A 194 18.99 4.88 -2.65
N SER A 195 18.71 3.74 -2.05
CA SER A 195 18.68 2.45 -2.75
C SER A 195 17.31 2.21 -3.39
N ILE A 196 17.31 1.68 -4.61
CA ILE A 196 16.07 1.40 -5.35
C ILE A 196 15.95 -0.10 -5.59
N TYR A 197 14.82 -0.65 -5.17
CA TYR A 197 14.44 -2.05 -5.35
C TYR A 197 13.12 -2.16 -6.09
N TYR A 198 12.92 -3.30 -6.72
CA TYR A 198 11.67 -3.62 -7.41
C TYR A 198 10.95 -4.78 -6.71
N SER A 199 9.64 -4.78 -6.79
CA SER A 199 8.81 -5.86 -6.27
C SER A 199 7.73 -6.24 -7.27
N GLN A 200 7.25 -7.48 -7.17
CA GLN A 200 6.16 -8.00 -7.99
C GLN A 200 5.17 -8.78 -7.11
N TYR A 201 3.91 -8.76 -7.50
CA TYR A 201 2.91 -9.62 -6.88
C TYR A 201 2.93 -11.00 -7.53
N LEU A 202 3.05 -12.02 -6.70
CA LEU A 202 2.95 -13.42 -7.10
C LEU A 202 1.65 -14.00 -6.54
N PRO A 203 0.71 -14.41 -7.40
CA PRO A 203 -0.45 -15.17 -6.98
C PRO A 203 -0.03 -16.53 -6.39
N THR A 204 -0.72 -16.97 -5.34
CA THR A 204 -0.37 -18.21 -4.62
C THR A 204 -1.43 -19.30 -4.71
N ASN A 205 -2.64 -18.99 -5.19
CA ASN A 205 -3.75 -19.93 -5.30
C ASN A 205 -4.41 -19.96 -6.70
N LEU A 206 -3.60 -19.82 -7.76
CA LEU A 206 -4.10 -19.80 -9.15
C LEU A 206 -4.88 -21.07 -9.52
N ASN A 207 -4.47 -22.23 -9.01
CA ASN A 207 -5.10 -23.53 -9.30
C ASN A 207 -6.60 -23.57 -8.94
N GLU A 208 -7.03 -22.77 -7.96
CA GLU A 208 -8.45 -22.66 -7.59
C GLU A 208 -9.31 -22.02 -8.69
N PHE A 209 -8.69 -21.30 -9.62
CA PHE A 209 -9.36 -20.51 -10.66
C PHE A 209 -9.04 -20.98 -12.07
N ALA A 210 -8.05 -21.85 -12.22
CA ALA A 210 -7.71 -22.47 -13.50
C ALA A 210 -8.96 -23.15 -14.09
N ASN A 211 -9.13 -23.04 -15.42
CA ASN A 211 -10.24 -23.65 -16.17
C ASN A 211 -11.65 -23.11 -15.83
N HIS A 212 -11.75 -22.02 -15.08
CA HIS A 212 -13.02 -21.34 -14.80
C HIS A 212 -13.13 -20.01 -15.54
N LYS A 213 -14.33 -19.70 -16.04
CA LYS A 213 -14.70 -18.36 -16.48
C LYS A 213 -14.95 -17.50 -15.25
N LEU A 214 -14.35 -16.30 -15.18
CA LEU A 214 -14.34 -15.48 -13.99
C LEU A 214 -15.13 -14.18 -14.16
N LEU A 215 -15.88 -13.83 -13.10
CA LEU A 215 -16.32 -12.49 -12.81
C LEU A 215 -15.37 -11.90 -11.76
N ALA A 216 -14.57 -10.91 -12.13
CA ALA A 216 -13.62 -10.25 -11.26
C ALA A 216 -14.15 -8.88 -10.81
N PHE A 217 -14.12 -8.60 -9.50
CA PHE A 217 -14.41 -7.27 -8.98
C PHE A 217 -13.35 -6.81 -7.98
N ALA A 218 -13.14 -5.49 -7.90
CA ALA A 218 -12.19 -4.91 -6.96
C ALA A 218 -12.54 -3.47 -6.58
N GLY A 219 -12.42 -3.14 -5.28
CA GLY A 219 -12.58 -1.82 -4.69
C GLY A 219 -11.30 -1.37 -3.97
N ILE A 220 -10.18 -1.43 -4.69
CA ILE A 220 -8.84 -1.02 -4.23
C ILE A 220 -8.37 0.21 -5.01
N GLY A 221 -7.32 0.86 -4.55
CA GLY A 221 -6.77 2.10 -5.15
C GLY A 221 -6.42 2.02 -6.64
N ASN A 222 -6.20 0.82 -7.20
CA ASN A 222 -6.05 0.58 -8.63
C ASN A 222 -6.59 -0.80 -9.04
N PRO A 223 -7.89 -0.93 -9.32
CA PRO A 223 -8.52 -2.20 -9.72
C PRO A 223 -7.92 -2.81 -10.99
N ASN A 224 -7.47 -1.98 -11.94
CA ASN A 224 -6.90 -2.46 -13.19
C ASN A 224 -5.62 -3.29 -13.00
N ASN A 225 -4.86 -3.05 -11.92
CA ASN A 225 -3.70 -3.88 -11.60
C ASN A 225 -4.10 -5.29 -11.21
N PHE A 226 -5.22 -5.44 -10.48
CA PHE A 226 -5.76 -6.74 -10.13
C PHE A 226 -6.25 -7.48 -11.36
N PHE A 227 -7.02 -6.85 -12.23
CA PHE A 227 -7.53 -7.48 -13.45
C PHE A 227 -6.38 -7.91 -14.37
N LYS A 228 -5.38 -7.03 -14.54
CA LYS A 228 -4.20 -7.39 -15.32
C LYS A 228 -3.43 -8.56 -14.71
N LEU A 229 -3.29 -8.62 -13.38
CA LEU A 229 -2.61 -9.74 -12.72
C LEU A 229 -3.31 -11.07 -13.00
N LEU A 230 -4.65 -11.09 -13.06
CA LEU A 230 -5.41 -12.28 -13.44
C LEU A 230 -5.12 -12.69 -14.90
N GLU A 231 -5.15 -11.73 -15.82
CA GLU A 231 -4.90 -11.94 -17.25
C GLU A 231 -3.46 -12.38 -17.55
N ASP A 232 -2.48 -11.72 -16.92
CA ASP A 232 -1.05 -12.06 -17.06
C ASP A 232 -0.74 -13.49 -16.54
N ASN A 233 -1.64 -14.08 -15.74
CA ASN A 233 -1.59 -15.46 -15.28
C ASN A 233 -2.56 -16.39 -16.04
N ASN A 234 -2.98 -16.00 -17.24
CA ASN A 234 -3.84 -16.78 -18.14
C ASN A 234 -5.20 -17.18 -17.55
N LEU A 235 -5.74 -16.44 -16.59
CA LEU A 235 -7.08 -16.65 -16.07
C LEU A 235 -8.14 -16.02 -16.99
N GLN A 236 -9.21 -16.76 -17.27
CA GLN A 236 -10.26 -16.30 -18.18
C GLN A 236 -11.24 -15.34 -17.51
N VAL A 237 -10.92 -14.03 -17.52
CA VAL A 237 -11.77 -12.98 -16.95
C VAL A 237 -12.81 -12.50 -17.97
N VAL A 238 -14.07 -12.91 -17.80
CA VAL A 238 -15.17 -12.58 -18.71
C VAL A 238 -15.77 -11.19 -18.35
N LYS A 239 -15.88 -10.89 -17.05
CA LYS A 239 -16.46 -9.63 -16.55
C LYS A 239 -15.55 -8.99 -15.52
N LYS A 240 -15.27 -7.69 -15.70
CA LYS A 240 -14.49 -6.86 -14.75
C LYS A 240 -15.39 -5.76 -14.20
N ILE A 241 -15.40 -5.60 -12.86
CA ILE A 241 -16.19 -4.57 -12.18
C ILE A 241 -15.30 -3.82 -11.22
N SER A 242 -15.12 -2.51 -11.44
CA SER A 242 -14.33 -1.64 -10.59
C SER A 242 -15.21 -0.86 -9.62
N PHE A 243 -14.80 -0.83 -8.35
CA PHE A 243 -15.38 0.01 -7.32
C PHE A 243 -14.34 1.03 -6.83
N PRO A 244 -14.76 2.13 -6.18
CA PRO A 244 -13.85 3.06 -5.53
C PRO A 244 -12.99 2.39 -4.46
N ASP A 245 -11.84 3.01 -4.12
CA ASP A 245 -11.00 2.53 -3.03
C ASP A 245 -11.77 2.51 -1.70
N HIS A 246 -11.56 1.45 -0.90
CA HIS A 246 -12.26 1.22 0.36
C HIS A 246 -13.80 1.24 0.26
N TYR A 247 -14.33 0.68 -0.83
CA TYR A 247 -15.77 0.67 -1.10
C TYR A 247 -16.54 -0.21 -0.09
N ASN A 248 -17.62 0.32 0.45
CA ASN A 248 -18.55 -0.44 1.28
C ASN A 248 -19.63 -1.07 0.37
N TYR A 249 -19.56 -2.36 0.18
CA TYR A 249 -20.50 -3.13 -0.66
C TYR A 249 -21.85 -3.25 0.04
N SER A 250 -22.92 -2.90 -0.63
CA SER A 250 -24.27 -3.16 -0.16
C SER A 250 -24.65 -4.62 -0.40
N LYS A 251 -25.60 -5.14 0.38
CA LYS A 251 -26.12 -6.50 0.17
C LYS A 251 -26.67 -6.67 -1.24
N LYS A 252 -27.42 -5.70 -1.74
CA LYS A 252 -27.98 -5.72 -3.10
C LYS A 252 -26.89 -5.85 -4.17
N GLU A 253 -25.80 -5.08 -4.06
CA GLU A 253 -24.70 -5.18 -5.03
C GLU A 253 -24.02 -6.56 -4.99
N LEU A 254 -23.85 -7.15 -3.81
CA LEU A 254 -23.32 -8.51 -3.68
C LEU A 254 -24.25 -9.56 -4.26
N ASP A 255 -25.57 -9.45 -4.00
CA ASP A 255 -26.58 -10.33 -4.56
C ASP A 255 -26.65 -10.21 -6.09
N ASP A 256 -26.53 -9.00 -6.65
CA ASP A 256 -26.48 -8.76 -8.11
C ASP A 256 -25.23 -9.43 -8.75
N LEU A 257 -24.06 -9.38 -8.09
CA LEU A 257 -22.86 -10.08 -8.54
C LEU A 257 -23.05 -11.60 -8.54
N ILE A 258 -23.67 -12.15 -7.50
CA ILE A 258 -23.94 -13.58 -7.35
C ILE A 258 -24.93 -14.04 -8.44
N ASN A 259 -26.06 -13.35 -8.59
CA ASN A 259 -27.07 -13.67 -9.58
C ASN A 259 -26.50 -13.63 -11.01
N PHE A 260 -25.70 -12.60 -11.31
CA PHE A 260 -25.01 -12.50 -12.61
C PHE A 260 -24.04 -13.68 -12.83
N SER A 261 -23.31 -14.07 -11.78
CA SER A 261 -22.34 -15.17 -11.88
C SER A 261 -23.03 -16.51 -12.12
N ILE A 262 -24.11 -16.78 -11.41
CA ILE A 262 -24.90 -18.02 -11.59
C ILE A 262 -25.49 -18.06 -13.00
N LYS A 263 -26.15 -16.99 -13.45
CA LYS A 263 -26.77 -16.92 -14.79
C LYS A 263 -25.76 -17.16 -15.93
N ASN A 264 -24.49 -16.78 -15.75
CA ASN A 264 -23.48 -16.86 -16.79
C ASN A 264 -22.44 -17.99 -16.54
N ASN A 265 -22.66 -18.83 -15.55
CA ASN A 265 -21.74 -19.90 -15.13
C ASN A 265 -20.30 -19.37 -14.89
N LEU A 266 -20.18 -18.31 -14.08
CA LEU A 266 -18.92 -17.66 -13.74
C LEU A 266 -18.57 -17.92 -12.27
N LYS A 267 -17.27 -18.08 -11.97
CA LYS A 267 -16.73 -18.07 -10.62
C LYS A 267 -16.38 -16.63 -10.22
N ILE A 268 -16.78 -16.19 -9.02
CA ILE A 268 -16.51 -14.84 -8.56
C ILE A 268 -15.14 -14.78 -7.90
N ILE A 269 -14.30 -13.81 -8.31
CA ILE A 269 -12.98 -13.56 -7.73
C ILE A 269 -12.82 -12.09 -7.37
N THR A 270 -12.22 -11.84 -6.20
CA THR A 270 -11.89 -10.49 -5.74
C THR A 270 -10.48 -10.41 -5.14
N THR A 271 -10.09 -9.25 -4.61
CA THR A 271 -8.82 -9.09 -3.88
C THR A 271 -8.96 -9.55 -2.42
N GLU A 272 -7.84 -9.91 -1.75
CA GLU A 272 -7.86 -10.25 -0.33
C GLU A 272 -8.45 -9.09 0.52
N LYS A 273 -8.15 -7.82 0.19
CA LYS A 273 -8.71 -6.66 0.90
C LYS A 273 -10.22 -6.57 0.78
N ASP A 274 -10.75 -6.73 -0.43
CA ASP A 274 -12.18 -6.67 -0.66
C ASP A 274 -12.88 -7.85 0.00
N PHE A 275 -12.28 -9.05 -0.04
CA PHE A 275 -12.80 -10.22 0.63
C PHE A 275 -12.95 -9.99 2.14
N TYR A 276 -11.90 -9.52 2.82
CA TYR A 276 -11.99 -9.24 4.27
C TYR A 276 -12.95 -8.10 4.61
N ARG A 277 -13.26 -7.21 3.66
CA ARG A 277 -14.27 -6.15 3.84
C ARG A 277 -15.69 -6.71 3.87
N ILE A 278 -15.96 -7.75 3.09
CA ILE A 278 -17.27 -8.40 2.98
C ILE A 278 -17.37 -9.73 3.75
N GLU A 279 -16.32 -10.15 4.45
CA GLU A 279 -16.26 -11.43 5.18
C GLU A 279 -17.45 -11.63 6.15
N HIS A 280 -17.92 -10.52 6.78
CA HIS A 280 -19.06 -10.54 7.66
C HIS A 280 -20.38 -10.96 6.98
N CYS A 281 -20.46 -10.86 5.65
CA CYS A 281 -21.61 -11.30 4.86
C CYS A 281 -21.66 -12.83 4.68
N LYS A 282 -20.54 -13.54 4.97
CA LYS A 282 -20.43 -15.02 4.88
C LYS A 282 -20.90 -15.59 3.53
N ILE A 283 -20.38 -15.03 2.42
CA ILE A 283 -20.78 -15.43 1.06
C ILE A 283 -19.77 -16.43 0.50
N PRO A 284 -20.08 -17.75 0.48
CA PRO A 284 -19.13 -18.80 0.07
C PRO A 284 -18.77 -18.76 -1.43
N GLN A 285 -19.64 -18.15 -2.25
CA GLN A 285 -19.46 -18.04 -3.70
C GLN A 285 -18.35 -17.05 -4.08
N ILE A 286 -18.02 -16.09 -3.20
CA ILE A 286 -16.98 -15.11 -3.45
C ILE A 286 -15.65 -15.66 -2.93
N LYS A 287 -14.69 -15.82 -3.82
CA LYS A 287 -13.31 -16.22 -3.50
C LYS A 287 -12.36 -15.06 -3.77
N TYR A 288 -11.15 -15.14 -3.23
CA TYR A 288 -10.14 -14.11 -3.44
C TYR A 288 -8.85 -14.69 -4.02
N LEU A 289 -8.13 -13.86 -4.77
CA LEU A 289 -6.78 -14.17 -5.19
C LEU A 289 -5.83 -13.86 -4.04
N SER A 290 -5.17 -14.88 -3.52
CA SER A 290 -4.10 -14.70 -2.55
C SER A 290 -2.82 -14.29 -3.26
N ILE A 291 -2.13 -13.26 -2.72
CA ILE A 291 -0.91 -12.74 -3.30
C ILE A 291 0.22 -12.67 -2.27
N LYS A 292 1.45 -12.91 -2.76
CA LYS A 292 2.69 -12.62 -2.04
C LYS A 292 3.45 -11.52 -2.77
N LEU A 293 4.02 -10.58 -2.04
CA LEU A 293 4.96 -9.62 -2.61
C LEU A 293 6.35 -10.27 -2.65
N LYS A 294 6.97 -10.31 -3.84
CA LYS A 294 8.35 -10.76 -4.01
C LYS A 294 9.23 -9.56 -4.31
N ILE A 295 10.27 -9.36 -3.50
CA ILE A 295 11.31 -8.36 -3.77
C ILE A 295 12.31 -8.96 -4.75
N LEU A 296 12.65 -8.22 -5.80
CA LEU A 296 13.74 -8.60 -6.70
C LEU A 296 15.07 -8.24 -6.01
N ASN A 297 16.07 -9.14 -6.10
CA ASN A 297 17.34 -9.06 -5.35
C ASN A 297 17.14 -9.06 -3.83
N GLN A 298 16.30 -9.98 -3.35
CA GLN A 298 15.88 -10.07 -1.95
C GLN A 298 17.05 -10.11 -0.97
N ASP A 299 18.12 -10.87 -1.26
CA ASP A 299 19.28 -11.00 -0.36
C ASP A 299 20.01 -9.67 -0.14
N LYS A 300 20.14 -8.87 -1.21
CA LYS A 300 20.73 -7.52 -1.11
C LYS A 300 19.83 -6.59 -0.29
N PHE A 301 18.53 -6.66 -0.52
CA PHE A 301 17.54 -5.88 0.21
C PHE A 301 17.55 -6.21 1.71
N GLU A 302 17.56 -7.49 2.07
CA GLU A 302 17.60 -7.97 3.46
C GLU A 302 18.88 -7.53 4.18
N LYS A 303 20.05 -7.69 3.53
CA LYS A 303 21.35 -7.23 4.09
C LYS A 303 21.33 -5.72 4.36
N GLU A 304 20.77 -4.93 3.46
CA GLU A 304 20.69 -3.47 3.63
C GLU A 304 19.77 -3.08 4.79
N ILE A 305 18.62 -3.74 4.93
CA ILE A 305 17.72 -3.51 6.06
C ILE A 305 18.41 -3.84 7.39
N ILE A 306 19.04 -5.01 7.49
CA ILE A 306 19.75 -5.44 8.70
C ILE A 306 20.84 -4.43 9.07
N LYS A 307 21.64 -3.97 8.10
CA LYS A 307 22.67 -2.94 8.30
C LYS A 307 22.11 -1.61 8.83
N CYS A 308 20.89 -1.25 8.46
CA CYS A 308 20.27 0.01 8.93
C CYS A 308 19.68 -0.10 10.35
N LEU A 309 19.44 -1.31 10.85
CA LEU A 309 18.72 -1.54 12.11
C LEU A 309 19.62 -2.02 13.24
N PHE A 310 20.60 -2.83 12.89
CA PHE A 310 21.48 -3.56 13.79
C PHE A 310 22.94 -3.36 13.39
#